data_9c441d4b1bdb0d7594cc4f77710a4ba7
#
_entry.id   9c441d4b1bdb0d7594cc4f77710a4ba7
#
_cell.length_a   1.000
_cell.length_b   1.000
_cell.length_c   1.000
_cell.angle_alpha   90.00
_cell.angle_beta   90.00
_cell.angle_gamma   90.00
#
_symmetry.space_group_name_H-M   'P 1'
#
loop_
_entity.id
_entity.type
_entity.pdbx_description
1 polymer ?
#
loop_
_entity_poly.entity_id
_entity_poly.type
_entity_poly.pdbx_seq_one_letter_code
_entity_poly.pdbx_strand_id
1 'polypeptide(L)'
;MKFVKIVASLFIVLAVCTASTMENKKKGMYMVGVSASFTDSLIYFTDIQFLDSVELDKNELLPMRGQYSDQLDSYLEQVKGMENRTCFIYFDEKKDKVEKTIKKMKEKYQKDGKSILRDLGADFKFSKAVEY
;
A
#
# COMPACT_ATOMS: atom_id res chain seq x y z
N MET A 1 35.96 16.26 33.86
CA MET A 1 34.73 15.86 34.53
C MET A 1 33.48 16.37 33.89
N LYS A 2 33.45 17.61 33.41
CA LYS A 2 32.29 18.17 32.70
C LYS A 2 31.99 17.42 31.40
N PHE A 3 33.01 16.93 30.74
CA PHE A 3 32.84 16.22 29.45
C PHE A 3 32.16 14.86 29.63
N VAL A 4 32.42 14.17 30.73
CA VAL A 4 31.83 12.88 30.99
C VAL A 4 30.32 12.99 31.18
N LYS A 5 29.87 14.02 31.89
CA LYS A 5 28.45 14.27 32.10
C LYS A 5 27.70 14.57 30.78
N ILE A 6 28.32 15.34 29.90
CA ILE A 6 27.74 15.70 28.63
C ILE A 6 27.59 14.46 27.75
N VAL A 7 28.62 13.61 27.71
CA VAL A 7 28.60 12.38 26.91
C VAL A 7 27.53 11.44 27.42
N ALA A 8 27.41 11.28 28.72
CA ALA A 8 26.39 10.42 29.34
C ALA A 8 24.96 10.91 28.95
N SER A 9 24.73 12.21 29.01
CA SER A 9 23.46 12.78 28.62
C SER A 9 23.12 12.50 27.14
N LEU A 10 24.12 12.60 26.30
CA LEU A 10 23.94 12.36 24.86
C LEU A 10 23.55 10.92 24.59
N PHE A 11 24.18 9.97 25.24
CA PHE A 11 23.84 8.54 25.11
C PHE A 11 22.43 8.23 25.57
N ILE A 12 21.99 8.83 26.66
CA ILE A 12 20.63 8.64 27.18
C ILE A 12 19.60 9.12 26.17
N VAL A 13 19.81 10.27 25.57
CA VAL A 13 18.89 10.85 24.57
C VAL A 13 18.78 9.94 23.34
N LEU A 14 19.89 9.42 22.85
CA LEU A 14 19.90 8.51 21.71
C LEU A 14 19.13 7.21 22.03
N ALA A 15 19.32 6.66 23.21
CA ALA A 15 18.62 5.45 23.62
C ALA A 15 17.10 5.66 23.65
N VAL A 16 16.65 6.79 24.18
CA VAL A 16 15.23 7.13 24.25
C VAL A 16 14.64 7.27 22.86
N CYS A 17 15.32 7.95 21.94
CA CYS A 17 14.84 8.10 20.56
C CYS A 17 14.70 6.76 19.85
N THR A 18 15.65 5.86 20.02
CA THR A 18 15.60 4.52 19.44
C THR A 18 14.43 3.72 20.00
N ALA A 19 14.24 3.74 21.29
CA ALA A 19 13.13 3.03 21.94
C ALA A 19 11.77 3.56 21.45
N SER A 20 11.60 4.88 21.36
CA SER A 20 10.37 5.50 20.89
C SER A 20 10.05 5.10 19.46
N THR A 21 11.05 5.05 18.59
CA THR A 21 10.87 4.65 17.19
C THR A 21 10.38 3.20 17.09
N MET A 22 10.91 2.32 17.93
CA MET A 22 10.50 0.92 17.94
C MET A 22 9.09 0.72 18.51
N GLU A 23 8.74 1.46 19.54
CA GLU A 23 7.42 1.36 20.18
C GLU A 23 6.28 1.85 19.28
N ASN A 24 6.56 2.82 18.44
CA ASN A 24 5.55 3.42 17.58
C ASN A 24 5.33 2.68 16.26
N LYS A 25 6.02 1.56 16.06
CA LYS A 25 5.85 0.76 14.85
C LYS A 25 4.51 0.04 14.89
N LYS A 26 3.53 0.52 14.15
CA LYS A 26 2.21 -0.09 14.06
C LYS A 26 2.26 -1.32 13.17
N LYS A 27 1.51 -2.34 13.56
CA LYS A 27 1.27 -3.50 12.72
C LYS A 27 0.20 -3.16 11.70
N GLY A 28 0.46 -3.46 10.46
CA GLY A 28 -0.46 -3.20 9.38
C GLY A 28 0.20 -3.47 8.05
N MET A 29 -0.54 -3.17 6.99
CA MET A 29 -0.12 -3.48 5.64
C MET A 29 -0.34 -2.28 4.74
N TYR A 30 0.67 -1.93 3.96
CA TYR A 30 0.50 -0.98 2.87
C TYR A 30 -0.02 -1.73 1.66
N MET A 31 -1.03 -1.20 1.01
CA MET A 31 -1.58 -1.82 -0.18
C MET A 31 -1.98 -0.80 -1.24
N VAL A 32 -2.00 -1.27 -2.47
CA VAL A 32 -2.39 -0.48 -3.63
C VAL A 32 -3.13 -1.41 -4.58
N GLY A 33 -4.21 -0.92 -5.16
CA GLY A 33 -4.97 -1.66 -6.15
C GLY A 33 -4.66 -1.17 -7.55
N VAL A 34 -4.65 -2.11 -8.48
CA VAL A 34 -4.45 -1.85 -9.89
C VAL A 34 -5.55 -2.53 -10.68
N SER A 35 -6.13 -1.82 -11.63
CA SER A 35 -7.21 -2.34 -12.48
C SER A 35 -6.86 -2.17 -13.94
N ALA A 36 -7.00 -3.25 -14.70
CA ALA A 36 -6.76 -3.26 -16.13
C ALA A 36 -7.89 -4.01 -16.85
N SER A 37 -8.03 -3.79 -18.15
CA SER A 37 -9.04 -4.46 -18.96
C SER A 37 -8.45 -4.89 -20.28
N PHE A 38 -8.99 -5.95 -20.86
CA PHE A 38 -8.63 -6.39 -22.21
C PHE A 38 -9.36 -5.60 -23.29
N THR A 39 -10.40 -4.84 -22.94
CA THR A 39 -11.25 -4.13 -23.88
C THR A 39 -10.90 -2.65 -24.04
N ASP A 40 -10.08 -2.10 -23.16
CA ASP A 40 -9.64 -0.71 -23.23
C ASP A 40 -8.17 -0.57 -22.78
N SER A 41 -7.64 0.64 -22.96
CA SER A 41 -6.24 0.94 -22.63
C SER A 41 -6.06 1.59 -21.26
N LEU A 42 -7.13 1.75 -20.51
CA LEU A 42 -7.10 2.42 -19.22
C LEU A 42 -6.57 1.50 -18.12
N ILE A 43 -5.65 2.01 -17.34
CA ILE A 43 -5.14 1.32 -16.15
C ILE A 43 -5.32 2.25 -14.97
N TYR A 44 -6.10 1.80 -13.99
CA TYR A 44 -6.38 2.56 -12.78
C TYR A 44 -5.47 2.13 -11.65
N PHE A 45 -4.96 3.11 -10.93
CA PHE A 45 -4.16 2.89 -9.72
C PHE A 45 -4.84 3.59 -8.55
N THR A 46 -4.94 2.91 -7.42
CA THR A 46 -5.34 3.57 -6.17
C THR A 46 -4.13 4.26 -5.55
N ASP A 47 -4.36 5.12 -4.58
CA ASP A 47 -3.29 5.59 -3.71
C ASP A 47 -2.75 4.42 -2.88
N ILE A 48 -1.51 4.53 -2.44
CA ILE A 48 -0.96 3.59 -1.47
C ILE A 48 -1.61 3.86 -0.13
N GLN A 49 -2.25 2.84 0.44
CA GLN A 49 -3.02 2.98 1.68
C GLN A 49 -2.48 2.05 2.75
N PHE A 50 -2.49 2.53 3.98
CA PHE A 50 -2.11 1.73 5.13
C PHE A 50 -3.35 1.21 5.82
N LEU A 51 -3.43 -0.11 5.98
CA LEU A 51 -4.50 -0.78 6.71
C LEU A 51 -3.96 -1.32 8.02
N ASP A 52 -4.44 -0.73 9.08
CA ASP A 52 -4.07 -1.01 10.45
C ASP A 52 -4.52 -2.43 10.84
N SER A 53 -3.70 -3.10 11.63
CA SER A 53 -4.02 -4.43 12.19
C SER A 53 -4.25 -5.53 11.15
N VAL A 54 -3.71 -5.37 9.95
CA VAL A 54 -3.71 -6.41 8.92
C VAL A 54 -2.34 -7.07 8.93
N GLU A 55 -2.30 -8.38 9.08
CA GLU A 55 -1.07 -9.17 9.11
C GLU A 55 -1.11 -10.24 8.02
N LEU A 56 0.06 -10.57 7.47
CA LEU A 56 0.17 -11.68 6.54
C LEU A 56 -0.01 -13.00 7.29
N ASP A 57 -0.53 -14.01 6.59
CA ASP A 57 -0.65 -15.35 7.16
C ASP A 57 0.73 -16.04 7.20
N LYS A 58 0.77 -17.27 7.69
CA LYS A 58 2.00 -18.05 7.83
C LYS A 58 2.70 -18.33 6.49
N ASN A 59 1.98 -18.19 5.37
CA ASN A 59 2.52 -18.35 4.03
C ASN A 59 2.90 -17.01 3.37
N GLU A 60 2.93 -15.93 4.16
CA GLU A 60 3.21 -14.57 3.71
C GLU A 60 2.19 -14.05 2.68
N LEU A 61 0.96 -14.54 2.76
CA LEU A 61 -0.14 -14.10 1.91
C LEU A 61 -1.09 -13.19 2.67
N LEU A 62 -1.68 -12.26 1.95
CA LEU A 62 -2.65 -11.32 2.51
C LEU A 62 -3.99 -12.06 2.73
N PRO A 63 -4.46 -12.19 3.99
CA PRO A 63 -5.75 -12.84 4.25
C PRO A 63 -6.88 -12.10 3.56
N MET A 64 -7.78 -12.86 2.95
CA MET A 64 -8.95 -12.32 2.25
C MET A 64 -8.62 -11.31 1.16
N ARG A 65 -7.50 -11.53 0.47
CA ARG A 65 -7.05 -10.66 -0.62
C ARG A 65 -8.15 -10.40 -1.65
N GLY A 66 -8.97 -11.41 -1.93
CA GLY A 66 -10.08 -11.29 -2.86
C GLY A 66 -11.09 -10.21 -2.48
N GLN A 67 -11.34 -9.99 -1.20
CA GLN A 67 -12.25 -8.93 -0.75
C GLN A 67 -11.72 -7.54 -1.11
N TYR A 68 -10.41 -7.33 -1.06
CA TYR A 68 -9.81 -6.04 -1.42
C TYR A 68 -9.92 -5.78 -2.92
N SER A 69 -9.65 -6.78 -3.74
CA SER A 69 -9.83 -6.63 -5.19
C SER A 69 -11.30 -6.43 -5.56
N ASP A 70 -12.21 -7.10 -4.86
CA ASP A 70 -13.65 -6.92 -5.06
C ASP A 70 -14.11 -5.51 -4.69
N GLN A 71 -13.54 -4.92 -3.66
CA GLN A 71 -13.85 -3.53 -3.28
C GLN A 71 -13.50 -2.57 -4.43
N LEU A 72 -12.33 -2.75 -5.03
CA LEU A 72 -11.92 -1.91 -6.15
C LEU A 72 -12.79 -2.15 -7.37
N ASP A 73 -13.08 -3.40 -7.69
CA ASP A 73 -13.93 -3.78 -8.82
C ASP A 73 -15.33 -3.18 -8.67
N SER A 74 -15.94 -3.31 -7.49
CA SER A 74 -17.25 -2.75 -7.21
C SER A 74 -17.28 -1.22 -7.33
N TYR A 75 -16.24 -0.56 -6.86
CA TYR A 75 -16.12 0.89 -7.00
C TYR A 75 -16.08 1.31 -8.46
N LEU A 76 -15.28 0.64 -9.26
CA LEU A 76 -15.15 0.96 -10.67
C LEU A 76 -16.45 0.72 -11.43
N GLU A 77 -17.18 -0.35 -11.11
CA GLU A 77 -18.47 -0.61 -11.73
C GLU A 77 -19.52 0.40 -11.33
N GLN A 78 -19.67 0.66 -10.03
CA GLN A 78 -20.76 1.47 -9.50
C GLN A 78 -20.55 2.96 -9.64
N VAL A 79 -19.31 3.41 -9.49
CA VAL A 79 -19.00 4.85 -9.49
C VAL A 79 -18.51 5.31 -10.85
N LYS A 80 -17.68 4.53 -11.51
CA LYS A 80 -17.10 4.88 -12.81
C LYS A 80 -17.81 4.24 -14.00
N GLY A 81 -18.74 3.31 -13.76
CA GLY A 81 -19.45 2.60 -14.81
C GLY A 81 -18.58 1.66 -15.64
N MET A 82 -17.48 1.19 -15.07
CA MET A 82 -16.49 0.37 -15.78
C MET A 82 -16.60 -1.09 -15.34
N GLU A 83 -17.13 -1.91 -16.21
CA GLU A 83 -17.34 -3.34 -15.96
C GLU A 83 -16.22 -4.19 -16.57
N ASN A 84 -16.15 -5.44 -16.13
CA ASN A 84 -15.28 -6.48 -16.71
C ASN A 84 -13.79 -6.14 -16.62
N ARG A 85 -13.37 -5.57 -15.51
CA ARG A 85 -11.98 -5.24 -15.27
C ARG A 85 -11.33 -6.28 -14.36
N THR A 86 -10.03 -6.49 -14.56
CA THR A 86 -9.23 -7.33 -13.68
C THR A 86 -8.57 -6.43 -12.64
N CYS A 87 -8.86 -6.69 -11.38
CA CYS A 87 -8.32 -5.92 -10.26
C CYS A 87 -7.40 -6.80 -9.44
N PHE A 88 -6.23 -6.28 -9.09
CA PHE A 88 -5.29 -6.99 -8.23
C PHE A 88 -4.66 -6.04 -7.22
N ILE A 89 -4.20 -6.62 -6.13
CA ILE A 89 -3.71 -5.87 -4.97
C ILE A 89 -2.24 -6.20 -4.76
N TYR A 90 -1.41 -5.16 -4.67
CA TYR A 90 -0.05 -5.25 -4.20
C TYR A 90 0.01 -4.82 -2.75
N PHE A 91 0.77 -5.53 -1.95
CA PHE A 91 0.83 -5.29 -0.51
C PHE A 91 2.23 -5.58 0.01
N ASP A 92 2.63 -4.86 1.04
CA ASP A 92 3.88 -5.10 1.78
C ASP A 92 3.79 -4.37 3.11
N GLU A 93 4.54 -4.86 4.08
CA GLU A 93 4.65 -4.20 5.38
C GLU A 93 5.41 -2.87 5.27
N LYS A 94 6.24 -2.74 4.26
CA LYS A 94 7.06 -1.55 4.02
C LYS A 94 6.51 -0.73 2.87
N LYS A 95 6.24 0.53 3.15
CA LYS A 95 5.70 1.47 2.15
C LYS A 95 6.62 1.62 0.95
N ASP A 96 7.92 1.73 1.17
CA ASP A 96 8.88 1.94 0.10
C ASP A 96 8.96 0.77 -0.88
N LYS A 97 8.69 -0.45 -0.43
CA LYS A 97 8.61 -1.60 -1.34
C LYS A 97 7.40 -1.52 -2.26
N VAL A 98 6.25 -1.10 -1.73
CA VAL A 98 5.04 -0.89 -2.53
C VAL A 98 5.28 0.25 -3.52
N GLU A 99 5.87 1.34 -3.08
CA GLU A 99 6.20 2.49 -3.94
C GLU A 99 7.10 2.07 -5.11
N LYS A 100 8.13 1.30 -4.85
CA LYS A 100 9.05 0.81 -5.89
C LYS A 100 8.35 -0.08 -6.90
N THR A 101 7.50 -0.99 -6.42
CA THR A 101 6.76 -1.91 -7.30
C THR A 101 5.82 -1.14 -8.22
N ILE A 102 5.08 -0.17 -7.69
CA ILE A 102 4.16 0.62 -8.47
C ILE A 102 4.89 1.53 -9.46
N LYS A 103 5.99 2.12 -9.05
CA LYS A 103 6.81 2.95 -9.92
C LYS A 103 7.32 2.17 -11.12
N LYS A 104 7.84 0.97 -10.89
CA LYS A 104 8.32 0.08 -11.98
C LYS A 104 7.17 -0.30 -12.91
N MET A 105 6.01 -0.58 -12.36
CA MET A 105 4.83 -0.94 -13.14
C MET A 105 4.36 0.22 -14.02
N LYS A 106 4.28 1.41 -13.47
CA LYS A 106 3.92 2.61 -14.22
C LYS A 106 4.92 2.90 -15.34
N GLU A 107 6.20 2.78 -15.07
CA GLU A 107 7.25 2.96 -16.08
C GLU A 107 7.11 1.96 -17.22
N LYS A 108 6.82 0.71 -16.90
CA LYS A 108 6.63 -0.35 -17.89
C LYS A 108 5.45 -0.04 -18.80
N TYR A 109 4.32 0.39 -18.24
CA TYR A 109 3.15 0.74 -19.02
C TYR A 109 3.37 2.00 -19.86
N GLN A 110 4.11 2.97 -19.35
CA GLN A 110 4.46 4.19 -20.09
C GLN A 110 5.35 3.90 -21.29
N LYS A 111 6.30 2.98 -21.14
CA LYS A 111 7.17 2.55 -22.25
C LYS A 111 6.40 1.89 -23.39
N ASP A 112 5.36 1.16 -23.06
CA ASP A 112 4.50 0.49 -24.03
C ASP A 112 3.80 1.50 -24.94
N GLY A 113 3.51 2.71 -24.42
CA GLY A 113 2.90 3.79 -25.19
C GLY A 113 1.44 3.56 -25.55
N LYS A 114 0.87 2.43 -25.15
CA LYS A 114 -0.51 2.04 -25.47
C LYS A 114 -1.45 2.20 -24.30
N SER A 115 -0.91 2.27 -23.08
CA SER A 115 -1.71 2.33 -21.86
C SER A 115 -1.90 3.76 -21.39
N ILE A 116 -3.10 4.05 -20.92
CA ILE A 116 -3.44 5.34 -20.33
C ILE A 116 -3.57 5.12 -18.82
N LEU A 117 -2.66 5.73 -18.04
CA LEU A 117 -2.64 5.58 -16.60
C LEU A 117 -3.55 6.61 -15.94
N ARG A 118 -4.35 6.17 -14.98
CA ARG A 118 -5.26 7.02 -14.22
C ARG A 118 -5.11 6.73 -12.74
N ASP A 119 -4.99 7.77 -11.94
CA ASP A 119 -4.95 7.65 -10.48
C ASP A 119 -6.34 7.94 -9.93
N LEU A 120 -6.83 7.07 -9.04
CA LEU A 120 -8.11 7.26 -8.38
C LEU A 120 -8.02 8.27 -7.23
N GLY A 121 -6.81 8.48 -6.71
CA GLY A 121 -6.58 9.43 -5.64
C GLY A 121 -7.34 9.08 -4.37
N ALA A 122 -7.79 10.10 -3.66
CA ALA A 122 -8.49 9.94 -2.40
C ALA A 122 -9.96 9.49 -2.55
N ASP A 123 -10.46 9.40 -3.77
CA ASP A 123 -11.86 9.01 -4.02
C ASP A 123 -12.13 7.55 -3.66
N PHE A 124 -11.12 6.73 -3.68
CA PHE A 124 -11.25 5.32 -3.33
C PHE A 124 -10.37 4.98 -2.13
N LYS A 125 -10.98 4.29 -1.15
CA LYS A 125 -10.27 3.79 0.04
C LYS A 125 -10.66 2.34 0.30
N PHE A 126 -9.67 1.52 0.63
CA PHE A 126 -9.92 0.16 1.07
C PHE A 126 -10.47 0.14 2.49
N SER A 127 -11.40 -0.77 2.72
CA SER A 127 -11.86 -1.11 4.06
C SER A 127 -11.29 -2.46 4.46
N LYS A 128 -10.98 -2.62 5.75
CA LYS A 128 -10.44 -3.89 6.24
C LYS A 128 -11.40 -5.03 5.92
N ALA A 129 -10.86 -6.14 5.40
CA ALA A 129 -11.64 -7.33 5.09
C ALA A 129 -12.27 -7.92 6.35
N VAL A 130 -13.47 -8.47 6.20
CA VAL A 130 -14.25 -9.04 7.31
C VAL A 130 -14.32 -10.55 7.13
N GLU A 131 -14.03 -11.28 8.21
CA GLU A 131 -14.24 -12.72 8.26
C GLU A 131 -15.73 -13.02 8.48
N TYR A 132 -16.22 -14.00 7.74
CA TYR A 132 -17.59 -14.49 7.89
C TYR A 132 -17.62 -15.78 8.68
#